data_1af57154aac1ad3f0b212143688e8a3a
#
_entry.id   1af57154aac1ad3f0b212143688e8a3a
#
_cell.length_a   1.000
_cell.length_b   1.000
_cell.length_c   1.000
_cell.angle_alpha   90.00
_cell.angle_beta   90.00
_cell.angle_gamma   90.00
#
_symmetry.space_group_name_H-M   'P 1'
#
loop_
_entity.id
_entity.type
_entity.pdbx_description
1 polymer ?
#
loop_
_entity_poly.entity_id
_entity_poly.type
_entity_poly.pdbx_seq_one_letter_code
_entity_poly.pdbx_strand_id
1 'polypeptide(L)'
;NLSSPPRVKQVTTNEEAFEELALKRYDLIITMPGVDCSETFTQAKAMKRLYPYIPIVVLTPFSHEVSRRIAKEDLSGVDYVFSWLGNVDLLVAIIKLIEDKMNAEVDITSVGVQLILLVEDSIRFYSSILPNLYNFVLKQSQIFSTEALNDHERMLRMRGRPKVMLARTYEEAMQIYEKYSGNML
;
A
#
# COMPACT_ATOMS: atom_id res chain seq x y z
N ASN A 1 -10.89 4.77 -8.64
CA ASN A 1 -10.93 6.20 -8.96
C ASN A 1 -10.53 6.98 -7.73
N LEU A 2 -9.34 7.52 -7.74
CA LEU A 2 -8.96 8.58 -6.81
C LEU A 2 -9.85 9.78 -7.15
N SER A 3 -10.49 10.36 -6.17
CA SER A 3 -11.28 11.60 -6.34
C SER A 3 -10.42 12.75 -6.89
N SER A 4 -9.10 12.62 -6.76
CA SER A 4 -8.08 13.45 -7.40
C SER A 4 -6.89 12.54 -7.77
N PRO A 5 -6.24 12.74 -8.92
CA PRO A 5 -5.04 12.00 -9.25
C PRO A 5 -3.96 12.28 -8.20
N PRO A 6 -3.17 11.26 -7.78
CA PRO A 6 -2.09 11.46 -6.84
C PRO A 6 -1.07 12.44 -7.42
N ARG A 7 -0.66 13.42 -6.63
CA ARG A 7 0.46 14.29 -7.00
C ARG A 7 1.75 13.55 -6.70
N VAL A 8 2.53 13.25 -7.73
CA VAL A 8 3.80 12.57 -7.60
C VAL A 8 4.94 13.56 -7.75
N LYS A 9 5.86 13.56 -6.79
CA LYS A 9 7.14 14.26 -6.88
C LYS A 9 8.23 13.21 -6.96
N GLN A 10 9.02 13.24 -8.00
CA GLN A 10 10.20 12.42 -8.13
C GLN A 10 11.42 13.20 -7.64
N VAL A 11 12.25 12.55 -6.86
CA VAL A 11 13.55 13.01 -6.39
C VAL A 11 14.60 11.97 -6.70
N THR A 12 15.86 12.37 -6.83
CA THR A 12 16.95 11.49 -7.25
C THR A 12 17.97 11.23 -6.15
N THR A 13 17.97 12.07 -5.12
CA THR A 13 18.88 11.93 -3.98
C THR A 13 18.12 11.88 -2.65
N ASN A 14 18.80 11.36 -1.64
CA ASN A 14 18.23 11.31 -0.29
C ASN A 14 18.09 12.72 0.30
N GLU A 15 19.04 13.62 0.03
CA GLU A 15 19.00 15.01 0.46
C GLU A 15 17.77 15.73 -0.07
N GLU A 16 17.51 15.63 -1.38
CA GLU A 16 16.30 16.17 -2.01
C GLU A 16 15.03 15.61 -1.38
N ALA A 17 15.02 14.31 -1.02
CA ALA A 17 13.87 13.69 -0.39
C ALA A 17 13.60 14.30 0.99
N PHE A 18 14.64 14.49 1.82
CA PHE A 18 14.51 15.12 3.13
C PHE A 18 14.08 16.59 3.02
N GLU A 19 14.61 17.35 2.07
CA GLU A 19 14.21 18.74 1.82
C GLU A 19 12.73 18.84 1.43
N GLU A 20 12.26 18.00 0.50
CA GLU A 20 10.85 17.97 0.10
C GLU A 20 9.92 17.58 1.26
N LEU A 21 10.32 16.60 2.07
CA LEU A 21 9.55 16.17 3.26
C LEU A 21 9.49 17.27 4.34
N ALA A 22 10.52 18.12 4.43
CA ALA A 22 10.50 19.24 5.33
C ALA A 22 9.58 20.39 4.86
N LEU A 23 9.41 20.53 3.54
CA LEU A 23 8.64 21.62 2.92
C LEU A 23 7.16 21.28 2.75
N LYS A 24 6.82 20.01 2.52
CA LYS A 24 5.46 19.57 2.15
C LYS A 24 5.07 18.29 2.86
N ARG A 25 3.76 18.09 3.02
CA ARG A 25 3.20 16.82 3.50
C ARG A 25 3.06 15.85 2.34
N TYR A 26 3.46 14.60 2.60
CA TYR A 26 3.30 13.46 1.71
C TYR A 26 2.57 12.35 2.46
N ASP A 27 1.74 11.60 1.73
CA ASP A 27 0.94 10.51 2.29
C ASP A 27 1.59 9.14 2.05
N LEU A 28 2.62 9.08 1.22
CA LEU A 28 3.33 7.85 0.87
C LEU A 28 4.70 8.17 0.30
N ILE A 29 5.70 7.41 0.72
CA ILE A 29 7.04 7.39 0.12
C ILE A 29 7.23 6.04 -0.59
N ILE A 30 7.61 6.08 -1.87
CA ILE A 30 8.04 4.90 -2.62
C ILE A 30 9.51 5.10 -2.97
N THR A 31 10.36 4.19 -2.52
CA THR A 31 11.79 4.21 -2.82
C THR A 31 12.20 2.95 -3.57
N MET A 32 13.15 3.10 -4.47
CA MET A 32 13.74 1.98 -5.23
C MET A 32 15.20 1.84 -4.79
N PRO A 33 15.63 0.67 -4.29
CA PRO A 33 17.01 0.47 -3.92
C PRO A 33 17.92 0.54 -5.14
N GLY A 34 19.05 1.22 -4.99
CA GLY A 34 20.15 1.16 -5.94
C GLY A 34 20.89 -0.18 -5.87
N VAL A 35 22.12 -0.18 -6.38
CA VAL A 35 23.01 -1.37 -6.36
C VAL A 35 23.32 -1.80 -4.92
N ASP A 36 23.46 -0.84 -4.01
CA ASP A 36 23.58 -1.08 -2.57
C ASP A 36 22.23 -0.90 -1.87
N CYS A 37 21.59 -2.04 -1.57
CA CYS A 37 20.29 -2.04 -0.90
C CYS A 37 20.37 -1.53 0.55
N SER A 38 21.51 -1.65 1.25
CA SER A 38 21.65 -1.33 2.68
C SER A 38 21.44 0.15 2.95
N GLU A 39 21.91 1.02 2.06
CA GLU A 39 21.69 2.45 2.17
C GLU A 39 20.21 2.83 2.15
N THR A 40 19.43 2.21 1.26
CA THR A 40 17.99 2.47 1.14
C THR A 40 17.25 2.17 2.44
N PHE A 41 17.56 1.06 3.12
CA PHE A 41 16.90 0.69 4.38
C PHE A 41 17.35 1.58 5.55
N THR A 42 18.62 1.98 5.57
CA THR A 42 19.15 2.95 6.53
C THR A 42 18.44 4.30 6.40
N GLN A 43 18.29 4.80 5.19
CA GLN A 43 17.58 6.06 4.91
C GLN A 43 16.09 5.97 5.22
N ALA A 44 15.43 4.86 4.87
CA ALA A 44 14.03 4.62 5.23
C ALA A 44 13.83 4.68 6.75
N LYS A 45 14.74 4.09 7.52
CA LYS A 45 14.71 4.15 8.98
C LYS A 45 14.91 5.56 9.51
N ALA A 46 15.80 6.36 8.91
CA ALA A 46 15.99 7.78 9.26
C ALA A 46 14.74 8.61 8.95
N MET A 47 14.14 8.42 7.77
CA MET A 47 12.88 9.06 7.38
C MET A 47 11.74 8.69 8.33
N LYS A 48 11.62 7.40 8.69
CA LYS A 48 10.58 6.91 9.61
C LYS A 48 10.69 7.50 11.02
N ARG A 49 11.90 7.78 11.50
CA ARG A 49 12.11 8.47 12.79
C ARG A 49 11.61 9.90 12.78
N LEU A 50 11.79 10.62 11.67
CA LEU A 50 11.35 12.02 11.53
C LEU A 50 9.87 12.12 11.16
N TYR A 51 9.38 11.18 10.38
CA TYR A 51 8.01 11.16 9.81
C TYR A 51 7.33 9.80 10.08
N PRO A 52 7.04 9.46 11.36
CA PRO A 52 6.57 8.12 11.74
C PRO A 52 5.24 7.71 11.11
N TYR A 53 4.41 8.68 10.73
CA TYR A 53 3.07 8.45 10.17
C TYR A 53 3.07 8.27 8.66
N ILE A 54 4.16 8.59 7.96
CA ILE A 54 4.22 8.42 6.51
C ILE A 54 4.60 6.97 6.21
N PRO A 55 3.77 6.21 5.48
CA PRO A 55 4.12 4.88 5.01
C PRO A 55 5.32 4.94 4.05
N ILE A 56 6.25 4.02 4.24
CA ILE A 56 7.43 3.87 3.37
C ILE A 56 7.37 2.50 2.70
N VAL A 57 7.35 2.52 1.39
CA VAL A 57 7.31 1.33 0.53
C VAL A 57 8.62 1.23 -0.25
N VAL A 58 9.25 0.07 -0.19
CA VAL A 58 10.41 -0.26 -1.02
C VAL A 58 9.95 -1.06 -2.23
N LEU A 59 10.27 -0.60 -3.42
CA LEU A 59 9.97 -1.26 -4.68
C LEU A 59 11.27 -1.80 -5.28
N THR A 60 11.44 -3.12 -5.27
CA THR A 60 12.69 -3.78 -5.70
C THR A 60 12.56 -4.39 -7.08
N PRO A 61 13.63 -4.44 -7.89
CA PRO A 61 13.64 -5.28 -9.07
C PRO A 61 13.52 -6.76 -8.66
N PHE A 62 12.82 -7.55 -9.46
CA PHE A 62 12.70 -8.98 -9.19
C PHE A 62 14.03 -9.68 -9.51
N SER A 63 14.74 -10.13 -8.45
CA SER A 63 15.85 -11.07 -8.59
C SER A 63 16.01 -11.89 -7.29
N HIS A 64 16.48 -13.13 -7.44
CA HIS A 64 16.79 -13.99 -6.29
C HIS A 64 17.88 -13.39 -5.39
N GLU A 65 18.83 -12.67 -5.99
CA GLU A 65 19.90 -12.01 -5.27
C GLU A 65 19.38 -10.89 -4.38
N VAL A 66 18.52 -10.02 -4.93
CA VAL A 66 17.89 -8.92 -4.19
C VAL A 66 17.02 -9.47 -3.05
N SER A 67 16.23 -10.53 -3.28
CA SER A 67 15.41 -11.15 -2.25
C SER A 67 16.27 -11.69 -1.08
N ARG A 68 17.42 -12.31 -1.37
CA ARG A 68 18.37 -12.79 -0.34
C ARG A 68 19.05 -11.68 0.43
N ARG A 69 19.32 -10.54 -0.21
CA ARG A 69 19.88 -9.34 0.45
C ARG A 69 18.85 -8.73 1.37
N ILE A 70 17.63 -8.49 0.89
CA ILE A 70 16.53 -7.91 1.68
C ILE A 70 16.25 -8.73 2.94
N ALA A 71 16.31 -10.07 2.85
CA ALA A 71 16.10 -10.94 4.01
C ALA A 71 17.13 -10.75 5.16
N LYS A 72 18.24 -10.04 4.89
CA LYS A 72 19.28 -9.74 5.88
C LYS A 72 19.23 -8.30 6.39
N GLU A 73 18.39 -7.46 5.78
CA GLU A 73 18.30 -6.04 6.11
C GLU A 73 17.35 -5.79 7.28
N ASP A 74 17.58 -4.69 7.99
CA ASP A 74 16.67 -4.20 9.01
C ASP A 74 15.48 -3.47 8.36
N LEU A 75 14.35 -4.15 8.27
CA LEU A 75 13.12 -3.63 7.68
C LEU A 75 12.28 -2.75 8.62
N SER A 76 12.77 -2.42 9.82
CA SER A 76 11.99 -1.68 10.84
C SER A 76 11.57 -0.26 10.41
N GLY A 77 12.20 0.30 9.37
CA GLY A 77 11.84 1.58 8.77
C GLY A 77 10.88 1.47 7.57
N VAL A 78 10.48 0.26 7.16
CA VAL A 78 9.73 0.02 5.94
C VAL A 78 8.41 -0.65 6.25
N ASP A 79 7.31 -0.10 5.74
CA ASP A 79 5.98 -0.69 5.94
C ASP A 79 5.75 -1.89 5.01
N TYR A 80 6.16 -1.78 3.74
CA TYR A 80 6.04 -2.85 2.75
C TYR A 80 7.23 -2.88 1.79
N VAL A 81 7.55 -4.08 1.33
CA VAL A 81 8.48 -4.30 0.22
C VAL A 81 7.70 -4.95 -0.91
N PHE A 82 7.81 -4.44 -2.12
CA PHE A 82 7.20 -5.01 -3.32
C PHE A 82 8.24 -5.35 -4.36
N SER A 83 7.95 -6.35 -5.19
CA SER A 83 8.77 -6.74 -6.32
C SER A 83 8.21 -6.16 -7.61
N TRP A 84 9.01 -5.35 -8.31
CA TRP A 84 8.63 -4.81 -9.61
C TRP A 84 8.71 -5.89 -10.69
N LEU A 85 7.55 -6.29 -11.19
CA LEU A 85 7.39 -7.34 -12.22
C LEU A 85 7.05 -6.76 -13.60
N GLY A 86 7.31 -5.46 -13.82
CA GLY A 86 6.97 -4.78 -15.07
C GLY A 86 5.49 -4.37 -15.21
N ASN A 87 4.68 -4.54 -14.17
CA ASN A 87 3.27 -4.21 -14.19
C ASN A 87 2.99 -2.86 -13.51
N VAL A 88 2.54 -1.87 -14.29
CA VAL A 88 2.19 -0.51 -13.79
C VAL A 88 1.03 -0.54 -12.80
N ASP A 89 0.12 -1.51 -12.91
CA ASP A 89 -1.02 -1.67 -11.98
C ASP A 89 -0.56 -1.93 -10.54
N LEU A 90 0.68 -2.39 -10.36
CA LEU A 90 1.27 -2.54 -9.03
C LEU A 90 1.35 -1.21 -8.27
N LEU A 91 1.67 -0.11 -8.95
CA LEU A 91 1.69 1.21 -8.30
C LEU A 91 0.30 1.62 -7.82
N VAL A 92 -0.72 1.36 -8.62
CA VAL A 92 -2.12 1.60 -8.23
C VAL A 92 -2.50 0.71 -7.03
N ALA A 93 -2.10 -0.57 -7.06
CA ALA A 93 -2.36 -1.50 -5.97
C ALA A 93 -1.67 -1.06 -4.67
N ILE A 94 -0.42 -0.60 -4.72
CA ILE A 94 0.31 -0.06 -3.56
C ILE A 94 -0.42 1.14 -2.97
N ILE A 95 -0.78 2.12 -3.80
CA ILE A 95 -1.49 3.32 -3.34
C ILE A 95 -2.83 2.92 -2.68
N LYS A 96 -3.57 2.01 -3.30
CA LYS A 96 -4.85 1.54 -2.76
C LYS A 96 -4.72 0.72 -1.49
N LEU A 97 -3.67 -0.10 -1.36
CA LEU A 97 -3.39 -0.84 -0.13
C LEU A 97 -3.12 0.11 1.04
N ILE A 98 -2.31 1.14 0.81
CA ILE A 98 -2.00 2.14 1.83
C ILE A 98 -3.27 2.95 2.18
N GLU A 99 -4.03 3.39 1.19
CA GLU A 99 -5.32 4.08 1.38
C GLU A 99 -6.30 3.24 2.19
N ASP A 100 -6.43 1.95 1.88
CA ASP A 100 -7.31 1.03 2.59
C ASP A 100 -6.86 0.85 4.05
N LYS A 101 -5.55 0.70 4.30
CA LYS A 101 -4.99 0.59 5.64
C LYS A 101 -5.23 1.85 6.48
N MET A 102 -5.04 3.03 5.89
CA MET A 102 -5.24 4.31 6.58
C MET A 102 -6.71 4.58 6.94
N ASN A 103 -7.64 4.13 6.09
CA ASN A 103 -9.07 4.37 6.29
C ASN A 103 -9.81 3.20 6.94
N ALA A 104 -9.14 2.07 7.18
CA ALA A 104 -9.77 0.84 7.67
C ALA A 104 -10.61 1.03 8.93
N GLU A 105 -10.09 1.78 9.90
CA GLU A 105 -10.78 2.01 11.17
C GLU A 105 -12.15 2.65 10.95
N VAL A 106 -12.22 3.70 10.15
CA VAL A 106 -13.48 4.42 9.90
C VAL A 106 -14.37 3.63 8.94
N ASP A 107 -13.81 3.14 7.83
CA ASP A 107 -14.61 2.54 6.77
C ASP A 107 -15.18 1.18 7.18
N ILE A 108 -14.43 0.37 7.92
CA ILE A 108 -14.87 -0.96 8.35
C ILE A 108 -15.75 -0.85 9.61
N THR A 109 -15.27 -0.18 10.67
CA THR A 109 -15.96 -0.20 11.95
C THR A 109 -17.15 0.75 12.01
N SER A 110 -17.07 1.94 11.39
CA SER A 110 -18.12 2.95 11.46
C SER A 110 -19.10 2.87 10.29
N VAL A 111 -18.64 2.50 9.09
CA VAL A 111 -19.47 2.43 7.88
C VAL A 111 -19.93 0.99 7.59
N GLY A 112 -19.24 -0.02 8.14
CA GLY A 112 -19.59 -1.43 7.93
C GLY A 112 -19.12 -1.97 6.57
N VAL A 113 -18.07 -1.38 6.00
CA VAL A 113 -17.49 -1.83 4.73
C VAL A 113 -16.85 -3.20 4.91
N GLN A 114 -17.02 -4.08 3.94
CA GLN A 114 -16.44 -5.41 3.96
C GLN A 114 -14.92 -5.38 3.79
N LEU A 115 -14.25 -6.38 4.37
CA LEU A 115 -12.80 -6.55 4.34
C LEU A 115 -12.41 -7.84 3.63
N ILE A 116 -11.46 -7.75 2.73
CA ILE A 116 -10.70 -8.87 2.16
C ILE A 116 -9.34 -8.92 2.84
N LEU A 117 -9.07 -9.98 3.57
CA LEU A 117 -7.75 -10.23 4.16
C LEU A 117 -6.94 -11.14 3.24
N LEU A 118 -5.87 -10.61 2.67
CA LEU A 118 -4.87 -11.39 1.93
C LEU A 118 -3.75 -11.76 2.91
N VAL A 119 -3.52 -13.06 3.09
CA VAL A 119 -2.41 -13.58 3.92
C VAL A 119 -1.38 -14.20 2.99
N GLU A 120 -0.21 -13.57 2.87
CA GLU A 120 0.85 -14.02 1.99
C GLU A 120 2.19 -13.42 2.43
N ASP A 121 3.19 -14.23 2.70
CA ASP A 121 4.52 -13.82 3.16
C ASP A 121 5.51 -13.59 2.01
N SER A 122 5.27 -14.18 0.85
CA SER A 122 6.12 -14.04 -0.32
C SER A 122 5.93 -12.71 -1.03
N ILE A 123 6.99 -11.88 -1.01
CA ILE A 123 7.03 -10.59 -1.72
C ILE A 123 6.62 -10.75 -3.19
N ARG A 124 7.07 -11.80 -3.85
CA ARG A 124 6.75 -12.09 -5.24
C ARG A 124 5.25 -12.34 -5.43
N PHE A 125 4.66 -13.20 -4.59
CA PHE A 125 3.28 -13.61 -4.77
C PHE A 125 2.32 -12.47 -4.47
N TYR A 126 2.44 -11.77 -3.34
CA TYR A 126 1.53 -10.66 -3.08
C TYR A 126 1.73 -9.49 -4.07
N SER A 127 2.97 -9.26 -4.58
CA SER A 127 3.20 -8.25 -5.63
C SER A 127 2.51 -8.60 -6.95
N SER A 128 2.28 -9.88 -7.25
CA SER A 128 1.55 -10.32 -8.44
C SER A 128 0.04 -10.42 -8.23
N ILE A 129 -0.40 -10.76 -7.02
CA ILE A 129 -1.82 -10.95 -6.69
C ILE A 129 -2.54 -9.61 -6.52
N LEU A 130 -1.94 -8.68 -5.78
CA LEU A 130 -2.59 -7.42 -5.41
C LEU A 130 -3.06 -6.58 -6.61
N PRO A 131 -2.31 -6.42 -7.71
CA PRO A 131 -2.80 -5.71 -8.87
C PRO A 131 -4.08 -6.30 -9.45
N ASN A 132 -4.12 -7.64 -9.57
CA ASN A 132 -5.29 -8.35 -10.09
C ASN A 132 -6.49 -8.24 -9.14
N LEU A 133 -6.25 -8.38 -7.83
CA LEU A 133 -7.29 -8.25 -6.81
C LEU A 133 -7.90 -6.84 -6.82
N TYR A 134 -7.06 -5.80 -6.84
CA TYR A 134 -7.55 -4.42 -6.93
C TYR A 134 -8.25 -4.12 -8.23
N ASN A 135 -7.76 -4.62 -9.37
CA ASN A 135 -8.45 -4.48 -10.65
C ASN A 135 -9.84 -5.12 -10.59
N PHE A 136 -9.97 -6.29 -9.98
CA PHE A 136 -11.27 -6.94 -9.79
C PHE A 136 -12.19 -6.11 -8.90
N VAL A 137 -11.76 -5.74 -7.70
CA VAL A 137 -12.55 -4.96 -6.73
C VAL A 137 -12.97 -3.60 -7.31
N LEU A 138 -12.07 -2.91 -8.02
CA LEU A 138 -12.36 -1.62 -8.63
C LEU A 138 -13.35 -1.74 -9.80
N LYS A 139 -13.23 -2.77 -10.64
CA LYS A 139 -14.18 -3.02 -11.72
C LYS A 139 -15.59 -3.30 -11.18
N GLN A 140 -15.70 -4.15 -10.16
CA GLN A 140 -16.99 -4.41 -9.51
C GLN A 140 -17.62 -3.12 -8.97
N SER A 141 -16.84 -2.31 -8.26
CA SER A 141 -17.32 -1.03 -7.74
C SER A 141 -17.77 -0.05 -8.84
N GLN A 142 -17.10 -0.06 -9.99
CA GLN A 142 -17.49 0.76 -11.15
C GLN A 142 -18.83 0.31 -11.74
N ILE A 143 -19.06 -0.99 -11.89
CA ILE A 143 -20.32 -1.53 -12.38
C ILE A 143 -21.47 -1.07 -11.48
N PHE A 144 -21.33 -1.23 -10.16
CA PHE A 144 -22.34 -0.76 -9.20
C PHE A 144 -22.50 0.77 -9.18
N SER A 145 -21.46 1.54 -9.51
CA SER A 145 -21.51 2.99 -9.52
C SER A 145 -22.17 3.56 -10.78
N THR A 146 -22.20 2.82 -11.89
CA THR A 146 -22.92 3.24 -13.12
C THR A 146 -24.43 3.23 -12.96
N GLU A 147 -24.94 2.45 -11.99
CA GLU A 147 -26.36 2.41 -11.65
C GLU A 147 -26.79 3.51 -10.66
N ALA A 148 -25.85 4.35 -10.21
CA ALA A 148 -26.14 5.44 -9.29
C ALA A 148 -26.82 6.62 -9.99
N LEU A 149 -27.91 7.11 -9.38
CA LEU A 149 -28.76 8.18 -9.91
C LEU A 149 -28.12 9.58 -9.81
N ASN A 150 -27.11 9.76 -8.95
CA ASN A 150 -26.43 11.03 -8.74
C ASN A 150 -24.96 10.86 -8.27
N ASP A 151 -24.17 11.94 -8.36
CA ASP A 151 -22.75 11.94 -8.02
C ASP A 151 -22.50 11.64 -6.53
N HIS A 152 -23.41 11.98 -5.64
CA HIS A 152 -23.30 11.72 -4.20
C HIS A 152 -23.42 10.21 -3.90
N GLU A 153 -24.43 9.54 -4.46
CA GLU A 153 -24.55 8.08 -4.36
C GLU A 153 -23.37 7.35 -4.99
N ARG A 154 -22.88 7.88 -6.12
CA ARG A 154 -21.70 7.35 -6.78
C ARG A 154 -20.47 7.39 -5.89
N MET A 155 -20.24 8.50 -5.18
CA MET A 155 -19.14 8.63 -4.21
C MET A 155 -19.31 7.69 -3.02
N LEU A 156 -20.54 7.54 -2.50
CA LEU A 156 -20.83 6.63 -1.39
C LEU A 156 -20.59 5.16 -1.78
N ARG A 157 -21.03 4.74 -2.96
CA ARG A 157 -20.81 3.38 -3.49
C ARG A 157 -19.33 3.10 -3.75
N MET A 158 -18.57 4.09 -4.20
CA MET A 158 -17.11 3.96 -4.37
C MET A 158 -16.36 3.84 -3.04
N ARG A 159 -16.84 4.51 -1.97
CA ARG A 159 -16.31 4.32 -0.61
C ARG A 159 -16.70 2.97 -0.02
N GLY A 160 -17.87 2.45 -0.37
CA GLY A 160 -18.41 1.17 0.08
C GLY A 160 -17.76 -0.07 -0.57
N ARG A 161 -16.74 0.09 -1.43
CA ARG A 161 -16.02 -1.06 -1.97
C ARG A 161 -15.30 -1.83 -0.86
N PRO A 162 -15.19 -3.15 -0.96
CA PRO A 162 -14.40 -3.92 -0.02
C PRO A 162 -12.97 -3.37 0.12
N LYS A 163 -12.50 -3.27 1.35
CA LYS A 163 -11.11 -2.92 1.65
C LYS A 163 -10.24 -4.15 1.54
N VAL A 164 -8.98 -3.95 1.16
CA VAL A 164 -8.00 -5.04 1.13
C VAL A 164 -6.92 -4.76 2.15
N MET A 165 -6.65 -5.74 3.00
CA MET A 165 -5.51 -5.72 3.91
C MET A 165 -4.58 -6.88 3.60
N LEU A 166 -3.28 -6.61 3.65
CA LEU A 166 -2.22 -7.60 3.50
C LEU A 166 -1.63 -7.91 4.86
N ALA A 167 -1.63 -9.18 5.25
CA ALA A 167 -0.89 -9.72 6.37
C ALA A 167 0.25 -10.59 5.82
N ARG A 168 1.46 -10.39 6.32
CA ARG A 168 2.66 -11.14 5.88
C ARG A 168 3.08 -12.21 6.89
N THR A 169 2.47 -12.20 8.07
CA THR A 169 2.68 -13.21 9.10
C THR A 169 1.34 -13.68 9.66
N TYR A 170 1.39 -14.81 10.35
CA TYR A 170 0.22 -15.34 11.07
C TYR A 170 -0.26 -14.36 12.14
N GLU A 171 0.66 -13.74 12.87
CA GLU A 171 0.35 -12.79 13.94
C GLU A 171 -0.35 -11.54 13.39
N GLU A 172 0.15 -10.98 12.28
CA GLU A 172 -0.52 -9.86 11.59
C GLU A 172 -1.93 -10.27 11.13
N ALA A 173 -2.08 -11.46 10.57
CA ALA A 173 -3.38 -11.97 10.11
C ALA A 173 -4.37 -12.11 11.26
N MET A 174 -3.93 -12.67 12.39
CA MET A 174 -4.78 -12.82 13.57
C MET A 174 -5.19 -11.50 14.20
N GLN A 175 -4.29 -10.52 14.28
CA GLN A 175 -4.60 -9.17 14.78
C GLN A 175 -5.69 -8.50 13.91
N ILE A 176 -5.57 -8.60 12.58
CA ILE A 176 -6.57 -8.06 11.67
C ILE A 176 -7.90 -8.82 11.80
N TYR A 177 -7.83 -10.16 11.89
CA TYR A 177 -9.01 -11.01 12.06
C TYR A 177 -9.77 -10.69 13.35
N GLU A 178 -9.09 -10.64 14.49
CA GLU A 178 -9.68 -10.34 15.78
C GLU A 178 -10.38 -8.96 15.77
N LYS A 179 -9.75 -7.99 15.10
CA LYS A 179 -10.28 -6.63 15.04
C LYS A 179 -11.49 -6.47 14.12
N TYR A 180 -11.54 -7.21 13.00
CA TYR A 180 -12.49 -6.97 11.92
C TYR A 180 -13.31 -8.20 11.49
N SER A 181 -13.32 -9.28 12.27
CA SER A 181 -13.95 -10.57 11.90
C SER A 181 -15.43 -10.44 11.50
N GLY A 182 -16.17 -9.52 12.10
CA GLY A 182 -17.58 -9.27 11.77
C GLY A 182 -17.82 -8.66 10.38
N ASN A 183 -16.79 -8.16 9.72
CA ASN A 183 -16.86 -7.48 8.41
C ASN A 183 -16.05 -8.22 7.31
N MET A 184 -15.54 -9.41 7.59
CA MET A 184 -14.80 -10.19 6.59
C MET A 184 -15.71 -10.83 5.56
N LEU A 185 -15.25 -10.80 4.30
CA LEU A 185 -15.86 -11.52 3.18
C LEU A 185 -15.46 -12.98 3.20
#